data_e4dd02ce4bc30cdc8e5d536690fa1e6e
#
_entry.id   e4dd02ce4bc30cdc8e5d536690fa1e6e
#
_cell.length_a   1.000
_cell.length_b   1.000
_cell.length_c   1.000
_cell.angle_alpha   90.00
_cell.angle_beta   90.00
_cell.angle_gamma   90.00
#
_symmetry.space_group_name_H-M   'P 1'
#
loop_
_entity.id
_entity.type
_entity.pdbx_description
1 polymer ?
#
loop_
_entity_poly.entity_id
_entity_poly.type
_entity_poly.pdbx_seq_one_letter_code
_entity_poly.pdbx_strand_id
1 'polypeptide(L)'
;MPWQPRHNDRFYRVIVRTGLALCRLFQIRVIVTGQEHLPPPLIDAPHSPSRRASGGGAVVAITHFGYLDFAFAELLLWRHTRVQMRFLVTQGAADHWFAGPAVSAAGHVVVGYETGSHAYDAAVQKLREGEYIAILPEAGVSRSFRVRECRTGAVRMAAEAGVPVIPVSIWGSHRLMTRRHGFSPARAWRAPVRIHVGGPVLVGPSEDARRATEALRGTLQAGIDACIADFPLEPGPGAWWMPAELGGGAPTEEERQQLDEAEGPRRAGGRRR
;
A
#
# COMPACT_ATOMS: atom_id res chain seq x y z
N MET A 1 -23.64 -9.00 -14.93
CA MET A 1 -23.74 -7.55 -15.16
C MET A 1 -22.33 -7.00 -15.17
N PRO A 2 -21.90 -6.21 -16.17
CA PRO A 2 -20.59 -5.61 -16.15
C PRO A 2 -20.50 -4.66 -14.96
N TRP A 3 -19.51 -4.87 -14.12
CA TRP A 3 -19.23 -4.01 -12.99
C TRP A 3 -18.83 -2.62 -13.50
N GLN A 4 -19.51 -1.59 -13.02
CA GLN A 4 -19.14 -0.19 -13.29
C GLN A 4 -18.42 0.40 -12.08
N PRO A 5 -17.30 1.11 -12.28
CA PRO A 5 -16.62 1.78 -11.17
C PRO A 5 -17.59 2.74 -10.50
N ARG A 6 -17.95 2.44 -9.25
CA ARG A 6 -18.79 3.33 -8.45
C ARG A 6 -17.91 4.45 -7.87
N HIS A 7 -17.62 5.48 -8.66
CA HIS A 7 -16.88 6.67 -8.23
C HIS A 7 -17.54 7.46 -7.09
N ASN A 8 -18.68 7.00 -6.60
CA ASN A 8 -19.51 7.68 -5.61
C ASN A 8 -20.00 6.75 -4.51
N ASP A 9 -19.22 5.78 -4.10
CA ASP A 9 -19.59 4.96 -2.95
C ASP A 9 -19.66 5.85 -1.70
N ARG A 10 -20.85 6.00 -1.13
CA ARG A 10 -21.08 6.84 0.06
C ARG A 10 -20.27 6.33 1.24
N PHE A 11 -20.20 5.00 1.38
CA PHE A 11 -19.47 4.34 2.45
C PHE A 11 -17.96 4.62 2.35
N TYR A 12 -17.38 4.47 1.15
CA TYR A 12 -15.98 4.78 0.90
C TYR A 12 -15.64 6.24 1.28
N ARG A 13 -16.50 7.18 0.87
CA ARG A 13 -16.32 8.60 1.23
C ARG A 13 -16.39 8.83 2.73
N VAL A 14 -17.24 8.08 3.45
CA VAL A 14 -17.30 8.15 4.91
C VAL A 14 -15.99 7.67 5.53
N ILE A 15 -15.46 6.52 5.09
CA ILE A 15 -14.17 5.99 5.57
C ILE A 15 -13.05 7.01 5.35
N VAL A 16 -12.91 7.52 4.13
CA VAL A 16 -11.86 8.49 3.81
C VAL A 16 -12.00 9.78 4.61
N ARG A 17 -13.22 10.32 4.74
CA ARG A 17 -13.47 11.52 5.54
C ARG A 17 -13.15 11.29 7.02
N THR A 18 -13.49 10.12 7.55
CA THR A 18 -13.14 9.73 8.91
C THR A 18 -11.62 9.67 9.08
N GLY A 19 -10.90 9.03 8.15
CA GLY A 19 -9.43 9.01 8.16
C GLY A 19 -8.82 10.42 8.14
N LEU A 20 -9.33 11.29 7.28
CA LEU A 20 -8.89 12.70 7.22
C LEU A 20 -9.22 13.47 8.51
N ALA A 21 -10.39 13.22 9.12
CA ALA A 21 -10.78 13.82 10.39
C ALA A 21 -9.87 13.36 11.53
N LEU A 22 -9.52 12.06 11.57
CA LEU A 22 -8.56 11.52 12.54
C LEU A 22 -7.16 12.12 12.35
N CYS A 23 -6.69 12.25 11.11
CA CYS A 23 -5.41 12.92 10.83
C CYS A 23 -5.42 14.37 11.34
N ARG A 24 -6.54 15.10 11.17
CA ARG A 24 -6.70 16.46 11.70
C ARG A 24 -6.76 16.48 13.22
N LEU A 25 -7.54 15.58 13.83
CA LEU A 25 -7.69 15.46 15.27
C LEU A 25 -6.34 15.26 15.96
N PHE A 26 -5.55 14.32 15.47
CA PHE A 26 -4.20 14.04 15.96
C PHE A 26 -3.13 14.98 15.41
N GLN A 27 -3.50 15.94 14.55
CA GLN A 27 -2.57 16.86 13.88
C GLN A 27 -1.45 16.12 13.14
N ILE A 28 -1.73 14.94 12.57
CA ILE A 28 -0.75 14.13 11.83
C ILE A 28 -0.27 14.93 10.61
N ARG A 29 1.04 15.11 10.49
CA ARG A 29 1.67 15.86 9.41
C ARG A 29 2.07 14.91 8.29
N VAL A 30 1.23 14.82 7.25
CA VAL A 30 1.54 14.04 6.05
C VAL A 30 2.33 14.92 5.07
N ILE A 31 3.57 14.52 4.80
CA ILE A 31 4.51 15.19 3.90
C ILE A 31 4.70 14.31 2.68
N VAL A 32 4.41 14.84 1.49
CA VAL A 32 4.45 14.06 0.24
C VAL A 32 5.49 14.64 -0.69
N THR A 33 6.26 13.76 -1.33
CA THR A 33 7.20 14.09 -2.42
C THR A 33 6.88 13.19 -3.62
N GLY A 34 7.19 13.66 -4.85
CA GLY A 34 6.92 12.90 -6.07
C GLY A 34 5.44 12.83 -6.47
N GLN A 35 4.58 13.67 -5.91
CA GLN A 35 3.14 13.66 -6.21
C GLN A 35 2.82 13.96 -7.68
N GLU A 36 3.74 14.55 -8.43
CA GLU A 36 3.68 14.76 -9.88
C GLU A 36 3.62 13.44 -10.66
N HIS A 37 4.05 12.34 -10.08
CA HIS A 37 3.96 11.00 -10.65
C HIS A 37 2.58 10.36 -10.50
N LEU A 38 1.71 10.93 -9.66
CA LEU A 38 0.33 10.50 -9.56
C LEU A 38 -0.47 10.94 -10.79
N PRO A 39 -1.52 10.21 -11.15
CA PRO A 39 -2.39 10.63 -12.25
C PRO A 39 -3.04 11.98 -11.94
N PRO A 40 -3.31 12.79 -12.97
CA PRO A 40 -3.94 14.10 -12.80
C PRO A 40 -5.31 13.98 -12.12
N PRO A 41 -5.73 15.01 -11.36
CA PRO A 41 -7.03 15.02 -10.70
C PRO A 41 -8.19 14.82 -11.68
N LEU A 42 -9.21 14.05 -11.27
CA LEU A 42 -10.42 13.85 -12.08
C LEU A 42 -11.27 15.12 -12.22
N ILE A 43 -10.98 16.16 -11.43
CA ILE A 43 -11.75 17.42 -11.41
C ILE A 43 -11.72 18.10 -12.77
N ASP A 44 -10.63 17.97 -13.51
CA ASP A 44 -10.44 18.62 -14.82
C ASP A 44 -10.94 17.78 -16.00
N ALA A 45 -11.41 16.55 -15.75
CA ALA A 45 -11.90 15.65 -16.79
C ALA A 45 -13.07 14.75 -16.35
N PRO A 46 -14.20 15.32 -15.84
CA PRO A 46 -15.28 14.52 -15.28
C PRO A 46 -15.97 13.58 -16.29
N HIS A 47 -15.77 13.78 -17.59
CA HIS A 47 -16.45 13.04 -18.65
C HIS A 47 -15.60 12.75 -19.89
N SER A 48 -14.27 12.78 -19.79
CA SER A 48 -13.44 12.47 -20.96
C SER A 48 -13.47 10.99 -21.33
N PRO A 49 -14.09 10.61 -22.48
CA PRO A 49 -14.07 9.22 -22.97
C PRO A 49 -12.65 8.73 -23.28
N SER A 50 -11.70 9.63 -23.47
CA SER A 50 -10.31 9.33 -23.80
C SER A 50 -9.53 8.63 -22.68
N ARG A 51 -9.93 8.77 -21.40
CA ARG A 51 -9.31 8.02 -20.30
C ARG A 51 -9.65 6.53 -20.29
N ARG A 52 -10.84 6.14 -20.79
CA ARG A 52 -11.20 4.72 -20.99
C ARG A 52 -10.45 4.11 -22.18
N ALA A 53 -10.13 4.91 -23.18
CA ALA A 53 -9.43 4.44 -24.38
C ALA A 53 -7.90 4.40 -24.24
N SER A 54 -7.32 5.12 -23.27
CA SER A 54 -5.87 5.25 -23.08
C SER A 54 -5.29 4.43 -21.93
N GLY A 55 -6.03 3.45 -21.36
CA GLY A 55 -5.50 2.60 -20.29
C GLY A 55 -5.11 3.37 -19.03
N GLY A 56 -6.00 4.22 -18.51
CA GLY A 56 -5.72 5.12 -17.38
C GLY A 56 -5.62 4.48 -16.00
N GLY A 57 -5.56 3.14 -15.85
CA GLY A 57 -5.35 2.43 -14.59
C GLY A 57 -3.87 2.38 -14.20
N ALA A 58 -3.59 2.00 -12.96
CA ALA A 58 -2.25 1.70 -12.50
C ALA A 58 -2.25 0.69 -11.35
N VAL A 59 -1.17 -0.08 -11.25
CA VAL A 59 -0.86 -0.83 -10.04
C VAL A 59 -0.12 0.12 -9.08
N VAL A 60 -0.60 0.26 -7.84
CA VAL A 60 0.06 1.04 -6.81
C VAL A 60 0.76 0.08 -5.86
N ALA A 61 2.09 0.02 -5.94
CA ALA A 61 2.91 -0.83 -5.07
C ALA A 61 3.34 -0.04 -3.83
N ILE A 62 2.93 -0.49 -2.65
CA ILE A 62 3.08 0.24 -1.39
C ILE A 62 3.99 -0.54 -0.45
N THR A 63 4.96 0.11 0.19
CA THR A 63 5.75 -0.50 1.28
C THR A 63 4.88 -0.88 2.48
N HIS A 64 5.32 -1.90 3.25
CA HIS A 64 4.49 -2.41 4.35
C HIS A 64 5.26 -2.54 5.66
N PHE A 65 5.39 -1.44 6.38
CA PHE A 65 6.06 -1.36 7.69
C PHE A 65 5.07 -1.18 8.85
N GLY A 66 3.90 -0.63 8.56
CA GLY A 66 2.85 -0.39 9.53
C GLY A 66 1.47 -0.84 9.04
N TYR A 67 0.57 -1.08 9.98
CA TYR A 67 -0.80 -1.48 9.66
C TYR A 67 -1.64 -0.35 9.03
N LEU A 68 -1.13 0.89 9.03
CA LEU A 68 -1.83 2.05 8.47
C LEU A 68 -1.27 2.50 7.11
N ASP A 69 -0.27 1.80 6.55
CA ASP A 69 0.34 2.19 5.27
C ASP A 69 -0.70 2.26 4.15
N PHE A 70 -1.56 1.24 4.06
CA PHE A 70 -2.63 1.23 3.07
C PHE A 70 -3.57 2.43 3.22
N ALA A 71 -3.89 2.84 4.45
CA ALA A 71 -4.78 3.96 4.69
C ALA A 71 -4.15 5.29 4.28
N PHE A 72 -2.84 5.48 4.54
CA PHE A 72 -2.14 6.69 4.09
C PHE A 72 -2.01 6.76 2.57
N ALA A 73 -1.75 5.64 1.89
CA ALA A 73 -1.75 5.58 0.43
C ALA A 73 -3.14 5.91 -0.15
N GLU A 74 -4.20 5.38 0.46
CA GLU A 74 -5.58 5.66 0.10
C GLU A 74 -5.92 7.14 0.25
N LEU A 75 -5.58 7.73 1.41
CA LEU A 75 -5.81 9.15 1.66
C LEU A 75 -5.03 10.04 0.70
N LEU A 76 -3.80 9.66 0.34
CA LEU A 76 -2.99 10.36 -0.65
C LEU A 76 -3.68 10.36 -2.01
N LEU A 77 -4.01 9.18 -2.53
CA LEU A 77 -4.62 9.06 -3.86
C LEU A 77 -5.97 9.79 -3.91
N TRP A 78 -6.80 9.61 -2.90
CA TRP A 78 -8.08 10.31 -2.81
C TRP A 78 -7.93 11.84 -2.76
N ARG A 79 -6.99 12.35 -1.99
CA ARG A 79 -6.77 13.81 -1.92
C ARG A 79 -6.31 14.38 -3.25
N HIS A 80 -5.46 13.66 -3.96
CA HIS A 80 -4.86 14.11 -5.21
C HIS A 80 -5.80 13.92 -6.40
N THR A 81 -6.41 12.74 -6.54
CA THR A 81 -7.13 12.34 -7.76
C THR A 81 -8.65 12.25 -7.60
N ARG A 82 -9.16 12.13 -6.37
CA ARG A 82 -10.58 11.78 -6.07
C ARG A 82 -10.97 10.40 -6.60
N VAL A 83 -10.02 9.56 -6.94
CA VAL A 83 -10.24 8.18 -7.38
C VAL A 83 -10.18 7.24 -6.18
N GLN A 84 -11.06 6.27 -6.17
CA GLN A 84 -11.02 5.17 -5.21
C GLN A 84 -9.96 4.15 -5.63
N MET A 85 -9.13 3.72 -4.69
CA MET A 85 -8.17 2.65 -4.88
C MET A 85 -8.75 1.32 -4.41
N ARG A 86 -8.51 0.24 -5.16
CA ARG A 86 -8.91 -1.12 -4.76
C ARG A 86 -7.70 -1.85 -4.22
N PHE A 87 -7.84 -2.48 -3.07
CA PHE A 87 -6.77 -3.32 -2.51
C PHE A 87 -6.98 -4.79 -2.87
N LEU A 88 -5.88 -5.48 -3.15
CA LEU A 88 -5.86 -6.94 -3.08
C LEU A 88 -5.73 -7.33 -1.61
N VAL A 89 -6.78 -7.92 -1.07
CA VAL A 89 -6.86 -8.33 0.33
C VAL A 89 -6.96 -9.84 0.44
N THR A 90 -6.33 -10.41 1.46
CA THR A 90 -6.44 -11.86 1.71
C THR A 90 -7.83 -12.22 2.19
N GLN A 91 -8.27 -13.48 1.93
CA GLN A 91 -9.53 -14.01 2.43
C GLN A 91 -9.67 -13.81 3.95
N GLY A 92 -8.59 -14.03 4.71
CA GLY A 92 -8.62 -13.84 6.16
C GLY A 92 -8.89 -12.39 6.59
N ALA A 93 -8.53 -11.40 5.79
CA ALA A 93 -8.89 -10.01 6.06
C ALA A 93 -10.37 -9.73 5.73
N ALA A 94 -10.89 -10.37 4.67
CA ALA A 94 -12.30 -10.29 4.29
C ALA A 94 -13.22 -11.00 5.28
N ASP A 95 -12.77 -12.11 5.87
CA ASP A 95 -13.53 -12.90 6.85
C ASP A 95 -13.43 -12.34 8.29
N HIS A 96 -12.60 -11.32 8.48
CA HIS A 96 -12.45 -10.73 9.82
C HIS A 96 -13.73 -10.01 10.22
N TRP A 97 -14.28 -10.38 11.40
CA TRP A 97 -15.60 -9.92 11.88
C TRP A 97 -15.78 -8.39 11.89
N PHE A 98 -14.70 -7.64 12.12
CA PHE A 98 -14.72 -6.18 12.16
C PHE A 98 -14.30 -5.55 10.82
N ALA A 99 -13.26 -6.09 10.16
CA ALA A 99 -12.72 -5.52 8.92
C ALA A 99 -13.48 -5.99 7.67
N GLY A 100 -14.02 -7.21 7.68
CA GLY A 100 -14.70 -7.82 6.53
C GLY A 100 -15.82 -6.98 5.93
N PRO A 101 -16.76 -6.44 6.72
CA PRO A 101 -17.80 -5.55 6.21
C PRO A 101 -17.24 -4.31 5.51
N ALA A 102 -16.16 -3.72 6.04
CA ALA A 102 -15.49 -2.56 5.43
C ALA A 102 -14.77 -2.93 4.14
N VAL A 103 -14.07 -4.08 4.11
CA VAL A 103 -13.40 -4.63 2.93
C VAL A 103 -14.41 -4.87 1.79
N SER A 104 -15.53 -5.50 2.11
CA SER A 104 -16.60 -5.80 1.14
C SER A 104 -17.26 -4.51 0.63
N ALA A 105 -17.65 -3.61 1.53
CA ALA A 105 -18.32 -2.36 1.17
C ALA A 105 -17.41 -1.40 0.39
N ALA A 106 -16.09 -1.43 0.62
CA ALA A 106 -15.12 -0.67 -0.16
C ALA A 106 -14.83 -1.29 -1.54
N GLY A 107 -15.38 -2.48 -1.83
CA GLY A 107 -15.23 -3.15 -3.12
C GLY A 107 -13.81 -3.60 -3.41
N HIS A 108 -13.05 -3.96 -2.37
CA HIS A 108 -11.71 -4.52 -2.52
C HIS A 108 -11.74 -5.91 -3.20
N VAL A 109 -10.64 -6.29 -3.84
CA VAL A 109 -10.51 -7.59 -4.51
C VAL A 109 -10.01 -8.61 -3.50
N VAL A 110 -10.83 -9.61 -3.17
CA VAL A 110 -10.47 -10.65 -2.20
C VAL A 110 -9.70 -11.77 -2.90
N VAL A 111 -8.50 -12.06 -2.40
CA VAL A 111 -7.68 -13.18 -2.86
C VAL A 111 -7.96 -14.39 -1.97
N GLY A 112 -8.73 -15.34 -2.50
CA GLY A 112 -9.01 -16.62 -1.84
C GLY A 112 -7.82 -17.57 -1.91
N TYR A 113 -7.78 -18.55 -0.99
CA TYR A 113 -6.71 -19.56 -0.94
C TYR A 113 -6.70 -20.48 -2.16
N GLU A 114 -7.88 -20.83 -2.69
CA GLU A 114 -8.04 -21.73 -3.83
C GLU A 114 -8.30 -20.97 -5.14
N THR A 115 -8.66 -19.70 -5.06
CA THR A 115 -9.09 -18.86 -6.19
C THR A 115 -8.13 -17.70 -6.50
N GLY A 116 -6.86 -17.85 -6.15
CA GLY A 116 -5.85 -16.82 -6.40
C GLY A 116 -5.75 -16.37 -7.86
N SER A 117 -5.99 -17.28 -8.81
CA SER A 117 -6.07 -16.98 -10.25
C SER A 117 -7.26 -16.08 -10.58
N HIS A 118 -8.44 -16.38 -10.06
CA HIS A 118 -9.64 -15.57 -10.33
C HIS A 118 -9.52 -14.13 -9.77
N ALA A 119 -8.90 -13.96 -8.59
CA ALA A 119 -8.64 -12.64 -8.04
C ALA A 119 -7.61 -11.87 -8.87
N TYR A 120 -6.60 -12.56 -9.37
CA TYR A 120 -5.62 -12.00 -10.28
C TYR A 120 -6.28 -11.52 -11.59
N ASP A 121 -7.06 -12.38 -12.24
CA ASP A 121 -7.78 -12.06 -13.48
C ASP A 121 -8.74 -10.88 -13.28
N ALA A 122 -9.48 -10.88 -12.16
CA ALA A 122 -10.35 -9.78 -11.80
C ALA A 122 -9.60 -8.46 -11.60
N ALA A 123 -8.41 -8.49 -10.99
CA ALA A 123 -7.56 -7.31 -10.83
C ALA A 123 -7.04 -6.80 -12.18
N VAL A 124 -6.57 -7.69 -13.06
CA VAL A 124 -6.13 -7.34 -14.42
C VAL A 124 -7.28 -6.71 -15.21
N GLN A 125 -8.47 -7.29 -15.13
CA GLN A 125 -9.64 -6.72 -15.80
C GLN A 125 -9.96 -5.31 -15.30
N LYS A 126 -9.92 -5.09 -13.98
CA LYS A 126 -10.14 -3.76 -13.38
C LYS A 126 -9.09 -2.75 -13.81
N LEU A 127 -7.83 -3.16 -13.89
CA LEU A 127 -6.74 -2.30 -14.40
C LEU A 127 -7.01 -1.88 -15.85
N ARG A 128 -7.45 -2.81 -16.72
CA ARG A 128 -7.85 -2.52 -18.11
C ARG A 128 -9.05 -1.58 -18.19
N GLU A 129 -9.92 -1.61 -17.19
CA GLU A 129 -11.07 -0.70 -17.06
C GLU A 129 -10.68 0.69 -16.51
N GLY A 130 -9.40 0.90 -16.23
CA GLY A 130 -8.88 2.21 -15.77
C GLY A 130 -8.91 2.39 -14.25
N GLU A 131 -9.05 1.28 -13.47
CA GLU A 131 -9.00 1.35 -12.01
C GLU A 131 -7.57 1.29 -11.46
N TYR A 132 -7.44 1.76 -10.22
CA TYR A 132 -6.19 1.69 -9.46
C TYR A 132 -6.23 0.52 -8.50
N ILE A 133 -5.29 -0.40 -8.66
CA ILE A 133 -5.16 -1.59 -7.82
C ILE A 133 -3.93 -1.44 -6.93
N ALA A 134 -4.16 -1.35 -5.63
CA ALA A 134 -3.09 -1.30 -4.64
C ALA A 134 -2.67 -2.70 -4.21
N ILE A 135 -1.39 -2.89 -4.06
CA ILE A 135 -0.78 -4.11 -3.56
C ILE A 135 0.35 -3.79 -2.60
N LEU A 136 0.50 -4.63 -1.58
CA LEU A 136 1.63 -4.66 -0.67
C LEU A 136 2.54 -5.82 -1.11
N PRO A 137 3.54 -5.56 -1.98
CA PRO A 137 4.26 -6.64 -2.68
C PRO A 137 5.09 -7.50 -1.73
N GLU A 138 5.44 -6.99 -0.57
CA GLU A 138 6.18 -7.68 0.49
C GLU A 138 5.42 -8.85 1.14
N ALA A 139 4.09 -8.94 0.92
CA ALA A 139 3.20 -9.98 1.46
C ALA A 139 3.23 -10.12 3.00
N GLY A 140 3.69 -9.10 3.69
CA GLY A 140 3.71 -9.06 5.17
C GLY A 140 4.44 -7.81 5.67
N VAL A 141 4.13 -7.43 6.93
CA VAL A 141 4.76 -6.27 7.59
C VAL A 141 6.24 -6.55 7.82
N SER A 142 7.12 -5.71 7.29
CA SER A 142 8.56 -5.80 7.56
C SER A 142 8.88 -5.34 8.98
N ARG A 143 9.61 -6.16 9.73
CA ARG A 143 10.02 -5.87 11.10
C ARG A 143 11.33 -5.11 11.17
N SER A 144 12.18 -5.24 10.14
CA SER A 144 13.46 -4.53 10.02
C SER A 144 13.28 -3.09 9.51
N PHE A 145 12.07 -2.74 9.07
CA PHE A 145 11.74 -1.49 8.39
C PHE A 145 12.61 -1.22 7.16
N ARG A 146 13.03 -2.32 6.50
CA ARG A 146 13.61 -2.35 5.15
C ARG A 146 12.64 -3.07 4.23
N VAL A 147 12.65 -2.73 2.95
CA VAL A 147 11.76 -3.36 1.97
C VAL A 147 12.18 -4.80 1.77
N ARG A 148 11.28 -5.70 2.10
CA ARG A 148 11.47 -7.15 1.99
C ARG A 148 11.53 -7.59 0.53
N GLU A 149 11.83 -8.88 0.33
CA GLU A 149 11.64 -9.53 -0.97
C GLU A 149 10.19 -9.36 -1.43
N CYS A 150 10.03 -8.86 -2.66
CA CYS A 150 8.73 -8.58 -3.25
C CYS A 150 8.25 -9.75 -4.12
N ARG A 151 6.95 -10.00 -4.09
CA ARG A 151 6.31 -10.96 -5.00
C ARG A 151 6.05 -10.34 -6.37
N THR A 152 6.12 -11.15 -7.41
CA THR A 152 6.00 -10.71 -8.81
C THR A 152 4.60 -10.25 -9.23
N GLY A 153 3.60 -10.38 -8.36
CA GLY A 153 2.19 -10.09 -8.68
C GLY A 153 1.95 -8.69 -9.21
N ALA A 154 2.60 -7.67 -8.60
CA ALA A 154 2.46 -6.27 -9.02
C ALA A 154 2.89 -6.06 -10.48
N VAL A 155 4.10 -6.48 -10.82
CA VAL A 155 4.67 -6.30 -12.16
C VAL A 155 3.96 -7.15 -13.20
N ARG A 156 3.56 -8.38 -12.86
CA ARG A 156 2.82 -9.25 -13.77
C ARG A 156 1.45 -8.70 -14.13
N MET A 157 0.69 -8.21 -13.15
CA MET A 157 -0.61 -7.58 -13.41
C MET A 157 -0.47 -6.32 -14.25
N ALA A 158 0.55 -5.50 -13.98
CA ALA A 158 0.82 -4.30 -14.73
C ALA A 158 1.17 -4.59 -16.19
N ALA A 159 2.10 -5.54 -16.43
CA ALA A 159 2.49 -5.98 -17.76
C ALA A 159 1.30 -6.54 -18.56
N GLU A 160 0.49 -7.41 -17.94
CA GLU A 160 -0.66 -8.03 -18.58
C GLU A 160 -1.80 -7.05 -18.88
N ALA A 161 -1.99 -6.06 -18.01
CA ALA A 161 -2.98 -5.02 -18.21
C ALA A 161 -2.50 -3.88 -19.11
N GLY A 162 -1.19 -3.78 -19.40
CA GLY A 162 -0.61 -2.68 -20.16
C GLY A 162 -0.62 -1.34 -19.41
N VAL A 163 -0.47 -1.37 -18.08
CA VAL A 163 -0.53 -0.19 -17.21
C VAL A 163 0.76 -0.04 -16.40
N PRO A 164 1.11 1.17 -15.92
CA PRO A 164 2.28 1.36 -15.09
C PRO A 164 2.12 0.78 -13.67
N VAL A 165 3.26 0.52 -13.01
CA VAL A 165 3.36 0.37 -11.56
C VAL A 165 3.80 1.70 -10.97
N ILE A 166 3.07 2.24 -10.00
CA ILE A 166 3.42 3.45 -9.26
C ILE A 166 3.96 3.02 -7.89
N PRO A 167 5.27 3.19 -7.63
CA PRO A 167 5.85 2.86 -6.32
C PRO A 167 5.46 3.94 -5.30
N VAL A 168 5.01 3.52 -4.12
CA VAL A 168 4.66 4.41 -3.00
C VAL A 168 5.36 3.94 -1.74
N SER A 169 6.33 4.71 -1.28
CA SER A 169 7.11 4.44 -0.07
C SER A 169 6.58 5.27 1.09
N ILE A 170 6.24 4.63 2.21
CA ILE A 170 5.63 5.29 3.37
C ILE A 170 6.49 5.08 4.61
N TRP A 171 6.89 6.18 5.24
CA TRP A 171 7.68 6.21 6.44
C TRP A 171 6.99 6.95 7.58
N GLY A 172 7.12 6.44 8.81
CA GLY A 172 6.54 7.06 10.00
C GLY A 172 5.16 6.51 10.39
N SER A 173 4.40 5.91 9.48
CA SER A 173 3.12 5.25 9.76
C SER A 173 3.26 4.09 10.75
N HIS A 174 4.35 3.32 10.68
CA HIS A 174 4.68 2.22 11.59
C HIS A 174 4.87 2.69 13.04
N ARG A 175 5.23 3.95 13.27
CA ARG A 175 5.29 4.53 14.61
C ARG A 175 3.90 4.69 15.24
N LEU A 176 2.86 4.82 14.41
CA LEU A 176 1.47 4.87 14.88
C LEU A 176 0.97 3.50 15.29
N MET A 177 1.19 2.50 14.42
CA MET A 177 0.74 1.14 14.66
C MET A 177 1.51 0.14 13.78
N THR A 178 2.22 -0.79 14.41
CA THR A 178 2.90 -1.90 13.74
C THR A 178 2.96 -3.13 14.63
N ARG A 179 3.65 -4.19 14.18
CA ARG A 179 3.87 -5.40 15.00
C ARG A 179 4.51 -5.04 16.34
N ARG A 180 4.00 -5.62 17.44
CA ARG A 180 4.43 -5.37 18.83
C ARG A 180 4.23 -3.94 19.34
N HIS A 181 3.85 -3.00 18.48
CA HIS A 181 3.57 -1.62 18.85
C HIS A 181 2.16 -1.24 18.41
N GLY A 182 1.19 -1.40 19.31
CA GLY A 182 -0.19 -1.01 19.10
C GLY A 182 -0.35 0.51 18.97
N PHE A 183 -1.54 0.94 18.60
CA PHE A 183 -1.87 2.36 18.51
C PHE A 183 -1.68 3.07 19.87
N SER A 184 -1.08 4.26 19.82
CA SER A 184 -0.90 5.13 20.99
C SER A 184 -1.27 6.55 20.62
N PRO A 185 -2.28 7.16 21.28
CA PRO A 185 -2.64 8.56 21.04
C PRO A 185 -1.49 9.53 21.24
N ALA A 186 -0.63 9.29 22.23
CA ALA A 186 0.55 10.13 22.50
C ALA A 186 1.55 10.09 21.34
N ARG A 187 1.80 8.90 20.74
CA ARG A 187 2.65 8.80 19.55
C ARG A 187 2.00 9.35 18.29
N ALA A 188 0.66 9.32 18.22
CA ALA A 188 -0.08 9.83 17.09
C ALA A 188 -0.16 11.37 17.07
N TRP A 189 -0.08 12.00 18.24
CA TRP A 189 -0.17 13.45 18.35
C TRP A 189 1.00 14.13 17.61
N ARG A 190 0.66 14.93 16.58
CA ARG A 190 1.59 15.65 15.70
C ARG A 190 2.62 14.75 15.00
N ALA A 191 2.31 13.45 14.86
CA ALA A 191 3.21 12.51 14.23
C ALA A 191 3.48 12.89 12.77
N PRO A 192 4.74 12.92 12.32
CA PRO A 192 5.04 13.04 10.91
C PRO A 192 4.87 11.68 10.22
N VAL A 193 4.31 11.72 9.01
CA VAL A 193 4.29 10.61 8.06
C VAL A 193 4.78 11.14 6.73
N ARG A 194 5.86 10.56 6.21
CA ARG A 194 6.37 10.90 4.87
C ARG A 194 5.94 9.86 3.87
N ILE A 195 5.58 10.34 2.68
CA ILE A 195 5.22 9.52 1.55
C ILE A 195 6.04 9.98 0.36
N HIS A 196 6.77 9.05 -0.26
CA HIS A 196 7.46 9.28 -1.52
C HIS A 196 6.77 8.49 -2.62
N VAL A 197 6.34 9.19 -3.67
CA VAL A 197 5.79 8.58 -4.88
C VAL A 197 6.91 8.52 -5.92
N GLY A 198 7.36 7.32 -6.23
CA GLY A 198 8.38 7.10 -7.25
C GLY A 198 7.83 7.26 -8.66
N GLY A 199 8.73 7.43 -9.62
CA GLY A 199 8.36 7.47 -11.05
C GLY A 199 7.62 6.20 -11.48
N PRO A 200 6.63 6.32 -12.39
CA PRO A 200 5.91 5.15 -12.90
C PRO A 200 6.85 4.18 -13.61
N VAL A 201 6.77 2.90 -13.24
CA VAL A 201 7.54 1.81 -13.84
C VAL A 201 6.67 1.14 -14.90
N LEU A 202 7.11 1.17 -16.16
CA LEU A 202 6.47 0.45 -17.25
C LEU A 202 7.13 -0.93 -17.36
N VAL A 203 6.32 -1.97 -17.40
CA VAL A 203 6.79 -3.36 -17.54
C VAL A 203 6.29 -3.92 -18.86
N GLY A 204 7.22 -4.31 -19.72
CA GLY A 204 6.87 -4.91 -21.01
C GLY A 204 6.30 -6.33 -20.86
N PRO A 205 5.44 -6.80 -21.79
CA PRO A 205 4.83 -8.13 -21.71
C PRO A 205 5.87 -9.29 -21.77
N SER A 206 7.04 -9.06 -22.36
CA SER A 206 8.14 -10.04 -22.48
C SER A 206 9.25 -9.81 -21.46
N GLU A 207 9.11 -8.85 -20.56
CA GLU A 207 10.13 -8.54 -19.55
C GLU A 207 10.12 -9.60 -18.45
N ASP A 208 11.33 -9.96 -17.98
CA ASP A 208 11.46 -10.91 -16.87
C ASP A 208 10.84 -10.34 -15.60
N ALA A 209 9.79 -10.98 -15.12
CA ALA A 209 9.01 -10.51 -13.98
C ALA A 209 9.82 -10.47 -12.67
N ARG A 210 10.83 -11.35 -12.50
CA ARG A 210 11.69 -11.33 -11.29
C ARG A 210 12.61 -10.13 -11.33
N ARG A 211 13.24 -9.87 -12.48
CA ARG A 211 14.10 -8.71 -12.67
C ARG A 211 13.34 -7.40 -12.49
N ALA A 212 12.15 -7.28 -13.10
CA ALA A 212 11.30 -6.12 -12.95
C ALA A 212 10.83 -5.93 -11.49
N THR A 213 10.57 -7.03 -10.76
CA THR A 213 10.20 -6.98 -9.34
C THR A 213 11.37 -6.51 -8.48
N GLU A 214 12.60 -6.96 -8.76
CA GLU A 214 13.78 -6.51 -8.01
C GLU A 214 14.07 -5.02 -8.26
N ALA A 215 13.91 -4.55 -9.49
CA ALA A 215 14.00 -3.12 -9.81
C ALA A 215 12.94 -2.31 -9.05
N LEU A 216 11.70 -2.81 -9.00
CA LEU A 216 10.61 -2.19 -8.22
C LEU A 216 10.96 -2.16 -6.72
N ARG A 217 11.50 -3.25 -6.17
CA ARG A 217 11.96 -3.32 -4.77
C ARG A 217 13.04 -2.26 -4.49
N GLY A 218 14.01 -2.14 -5.39
CA GLY A 218 15.05 -1.11 -5.30
C GLY A 218 14.48 0.31 -5.29
N THR A 219 13.50 0.58 -6.16
CA THR A 219 12.80 1.88 -6.21
C THR A 219 12.04 2.17 -4.91
N LEU A 220 11.32 1.19 -4.38
CA LEU A 220 10.63 1.32 -3.10
C LEU A 220 11.61 1.58 -1.96
N GLN A 221 12.75 0.87 -1.93
CA GLN A 221 13.77 1.07 -0.90
C GLN A 221 14.41 2.46 -0.99
N ALA A 222 14.75 2.91 -2.19
CA ALA A 222 15.28 4.26 -2.40
C ALA A 222 14.29 5.34 -1.93
N GLY A 223 12.99 5.14 -2.15
CA GLY A 223 11.95 6.02 -1.64
C GLY A 223 11.86 6.03 -0.11
N ILE A 224 12.07 4.88 0.55
CA ILE A 224 12.18 4.81 2.02
C ILE A 224 13.41 5.57 2.51
N ASP A 225 14.57 5.37 1.86
CA ASP A 225 15.81 6.05 2.24
C ASP A 225 15.66 7.58 2.12
N ALA A 226 15.02 8.06 1.05
CA ALA A 226 14.68 9.48 0.89
C ALA A 226 13.72 9.97 1.98
N CYS A 227 12.72 9.17 2.36
CA CYS A 227 11.82 9.52 3.45
C CYS A 227 12.55 9.61 4.80
N ILE A 228 13.52 8.73 5.07
CA ILE A 228 14.31 8.72 6.30
C ILE A 228 15.24 9.94 6.33
N ALA A 229 15.95 10.21 5.23
CA ALA A 229 16.92 11.32 5.15
C ALA A 229 16.32 12.68 5.54
N ASP A 230 15.08 12.92 5.13
CA ASP A 230 14.37 14.17 5.41
C ASP A 230 13.34 14.04 6.56
N PHE A 231 13.41 13.00 7.38
CA PHE A 231 12.40 12.79 8.41
C PHE A 231 12.53 13.82 9.52
N PRO A 232 11.47 14.55 9.91
CA PRO A 232 11.57 15.70 10.82
C PRO A 232 11.70 15.32 12.29
N LEU A 233 12.08 14.07 12.59
CA LEU A 233 12.34 13.60 13.95
C LEU A 233 13.69 12.90 14.01
N GLU A 234 14.55 13.40 14.86
CA GLU A 234 15.83 12.75 15.17
C GLU A 234 15.56 11.45 15.96
N PRO A 235 16.06 10.30 15.50
CA PRO A 235 15.99 9.08 16.27
C PRO A 235 16.98 9.14 17.42
N GLY A 236 16.50 8.91 18.65
CA GLY A 236 17.41 8.64 19.76
C GLY A 236 18.18 7.31 19.56
N PRO A 237 19.29 7.09 20.27
CA PRO A 237 20.04 5.84 20.18
C PRO A 237 19.13 4.63 20.42
N GLY A 238 19.21 3.61 19.56
CA GLY A 238 18.38 2.41 19.67
C GLY A 238 16.86 2.63 19.48
N ALA A 239 16.46 3.71 18.80
CA ALA A 239 15.06 3.98 18.53
C ALA A 239 14.40 2.78 17.83
N TRP A 240 13.41 2.17 18.46
CA TRP A 240 12.75 0.93 17.99
C TRP A 240 12.17 1.00 16.58
N TRP A 241 11.91 2.21 16.11
CA TRP A 241 11.28 2.50 14.82
C TRP A 241 12.28 2.81 13.70
N MET A 242 13.57 2.72 14.01
CA MET A 242 14.66 2.90 13.02
C MET A 242 15.32 1.56 12.71
N PRO A 243 15.75 1.34 11.45
CA PRO A 243 16.54 0.18 11.07
C PRO A 243 17.82 0.03 11.89
N ALA A 244 18.19 -1.20 12.24
CA ALA A 244 19.40 -1.50 13.02
C ALA A 244 20.67 -0.95 12.35
N GLU A 245 20.78 -1.06 11.03
CA GLU A 245 21.93 -0.56 10.25
C GLU A 245 22.10 0.97 10.28
N LEU A 246 21.02 1.69 10.67
CA LEU A 246 21.04 3.13 10.88
C LEU A 246 21.13 3.51 12.39
N GLY A 247 21.59 2.57 13.21
CA GLY A 247 21.71 2.79 14.65
C GLY A 247 20.39 2.67 15.44
N GLY A 248 19.35 2.15 14.81
CA GLY A 248 18.05 1.93 15.44
C GLY A 248 17.95 0.61 16.21
N GLY A 249 16.81 0.42 16.86
CA GLY A 249 16.49 -0.78 17.63
C GLY A 249 15.52 -1.76 16.92
N ALA A 250 15.28 -1.58 15.62
CA ALA A 250 14.56 -2.59 14.85
C ALA A 250 15.40 -3.86 14.68
N PRO A 251 14.79 -5.03 14.51
CA PRO A 251 15.52 -6.25 14.18
C PRO A 251 16.40 -6.08 12.93
N THR A 252 17.58 -6.70 12.93
CA THR A 252 18.38 -6.85 11.71
C THR A 252 17.62 -7.71 10.69
N GLU A 253 18.11 -7.76 9.46
CA GLU A 253 17.46 -8.58 8.43
C GLU A 253 17.53 -10.08 8.75
N GLU A 254 18.62 -10.54 9.37
CA GLU A 254 18.79 -11.91 9.85
C GLU A 254 17.83 -12.23 10.99
N GLU A 255 17.72 -11.34 11.98
CA GLU A 255 16.78 -11.49 13.09
C GLU A 255 15.33 -11.46 12.59
N ARG A 256 15.02 -10.62 11.61
CA ARG A 256 13.70 -10.57 10.95
C ARG A 256 13.36 -11.92 10.32
N GLN A 257 14.32 -12.51 9.58
CA GLN A 257 14.11 -13.83 8.95
C GLN A 257 13.83 -14.90 10.00
N GLN A 258 14.65 -14.96 11.05
CA GLN A 258 14.45 -15.90 12.16
C GLN A 258 13.08 -15.72 12.84
N LEU A 259 12.65 -14.49 13.07
CA LEU A 259 11.35 -14.17 13.66
C LEU A 259 10.18 -14.57 12.74
N ASP A 260 10.34 -14.39 11.43
CA ASP A 260 9.31 -14.77 10.46
C ASP A 260 9.22 -16.30 10.32
N GLU A 261 10.35 -17.02 10.36
CA GLU A 261 10.40 -18.48 10.38
C GLU A 261 9.79 -19.07 11.65
N ALA A 262 10.10 -18.49 12.81
CA ALA A 262 9.57 -18.93 14.09
C ALA A 262 8.05 -18.76 14.21
N GLU A 263 7.47 -17.74 13.55
CA GLU A 263 6.02 -17.57 13.50
C GLU A 263 5.33 -18.55 12.53
N GLY A 264 6.10 -19.15 11.63
CA GLY A 264 5.60 -20.05 10.58
C GLY A 264 4.67 -19.35 9.58
N PRO A 265 4.28 -20.01 8.48
CA PRO A 265 3.25 -19.49 7.60
C PRO A 265 1.98 -19.32 8.42
N ARG A 266 1.46 -18.08 8.52
CA ARG A 266 0.17 -17.85 9.20
C ARG A 266 -0.87 -18.71 8.51
N ARG A 267 -1.24 -19.84 9.13
CA ARG A 267 -2.46 -20.56 8.78
C ARG A 267 -3.60 -19.60 9.06
N ALA A 268 -4.16 -19.04 8.02
CA ALA A 268 -5.41 -18.34 8.11
C ALA A 268 -6.45 -19.33 8.62
N GLY A 269 -7.00 -19.08 9.78
CA GLY A 269 -8.09 -19.89 10.35
C GLY A 269 -7.67 -20.87 11.44
N GLY A 270 -7.07 -20.42 12.51
CA GLY A 270 -6.99 -21.15 13.77
C GLY A 270 -7.92 -20.51 14.79
N ARG A 271 -9.16 -20.98 14.89
CA ARG A 271 -9.98 -20.80 16.10
C ARG A 271 -9.16 -21.36 17.27
N ARG A 272 -8.66 -20.50 18.13
CA ARG A 272 -8.40 -20.92 19.51
C ARG A 272 -9.76 -20.93 20.23
N ARG A 273 -10.10 -22.12 20.73
CA ARG A 273 -11.23 -22.34 21.67
C ARG A 273 -11.00 -21.54 22.93
#